data_64569c9795809b719867097d26cbfc4a
#
_entry.id   64569c9795809b719867097d26cbfc4a
#
_cell.length_a   1.000
_cell.length_b   1.000
_cell.length_c   1.000
_cell.angle_alpha   90.00
_cell.angle_beta   90.00
_cell.angle_gamma   90.00
#
_symmetry.space_group_name_H-M   'P 1'
#
loop_
_entity.id
_entity.type
_entity.pdbx_description
1 polymer ?
#
loop_
_entity_poly.entity_id
_entity_poly.type
_entity_poly.pdbx_seq_one_letter_code
_entity_poly.pdbx_strand_id
1 'polypeptide(L)'
;MILEKYTIGVGDRFAHQAAAQLQACVKLAEQGINVIPVWNKSNREHSFIGSEPQSVYDAAEAAVAALGWDKGWHVDADHINMDTVDKYLGCSDFFTIDVADFIGQTPEGDAVAGFVEKHPELIGSVTIEGIDAPFDISREYVEEVAGKYLRAVAEAGTIYRHIESNKDDFIAEVSMDETDAPQ
;
A
#
# COMPACT_ATOMS: atom_id res chain seq x y z
N MET A 1 3.05 -13.40 3.51
CA MET A 1 3.83 -13.28 2.24
C MET A 1 4.97 -12.30 2.43
N ILE A 2 6.08 -12.45 1.72
CA ILE A 2 7.22 -11.52 1.76
C ILE A 2 7.42 -11.00 0.35
N LEU A 3 7.43 -9.69 0.20
CA LEU A 3 7.66 -9.01 -1.08
C LEU A 3 9.11 -9.27 -1.55
N GLU A 4 9.28 -9.46 -2.83
CA GLU A 4 10.60 -9.63 -3.43
C GLU A 4 11.43 -8.34 -3.33
N LYS A 5 12.74 -8.47 -3.41
CA LYS A 5 13.67 -7.34 -3.24
C LYS A 5 13.43 -6.20 -4.22
N TYR A 6 13.04 -6.52 -5.45
CA TYR A 6 12.75 -5.53 -6.48
C TYR A 6 11.40 -5.84 -7.10
N THR A 7 10.44 -4.96 -6.84
CA THR A 7 9.09 -4.99 -7.42
C THR A 7 8.81 -3.67 -8.10
N ILE A 8 7.86 -3.67 -9.03
CA ILE A 8 7.41 -2.46 -9.71
C ILE A 8 5.90 -2.50 -9.90
N GLY A 9 5.21 -1.47 -9.43
CA GLY A 9 3.81 -1.24 -9.74
C GLY A 9 3.63 -0.94 -11.22
N VAL A 10 2.72 -1.67 -11.88
CA VAL A 10 2.40 -1.52 -13.29
C VAL A 10 0.89 -1.35 -13.46
N GLY A 11 0.46 -0.10 -13.61
CA GLY A 11 -0.94 0.25 -13.82
C GLY A 11 -1.31 0.32 -15.30
N ASP A 12 -2.51 -0.12 -15.61
CA ASP A 12 -3.13 0.05 -16.92
C ASP A 12 -4.64 0.16 -16.76
N ARG A 13 -5.14 1.38 -16.86
CA ARG A 13 -6.56 1.68 -16.67
C ARG A 13 -7.49 0.78 -17.47
N PHE A 14 -7.08 0.36 -18.66
CA PHE A 14 -7.90 -0.47 -19.56
C PHE A 14 -7.61 -1.97 -19.45
N ALA A 15 -6.58 -2.38 -18.69
CA ALA A 15 -6.13 -3.75 -18.49
C ALA A 15 -5.83 -4.49 -19.84
N HIS A 16 -5.23 -3.78 -20.80
CA HIS A 16 -4.90 -4.33 -22.11
C HIS A 16 -3.41 -4.59 -22.32
N GLN A 17 -2.55 -4.07 -21.42
CA GLN A 17 -1.10 -4.03 -21.61
C GLN A 17 -0.33 -5.01 -20.74
N ALA A 18 -0.98 -5.91 -20.01
CA ALA A 18 -0.32 -6.80 -19.05
C ALA A 18 0.86 -7.57 -19.69
N ALA A 19 0.70 -8.10 -20.91
CA ALA A 19 1.77 -8.79 -21.61
C ALA A 19 2.94 -7.88 -21.99
N ALA A 20 2.67 -6.63 -22.40
CA ALA A 20 3.72 -5.66 -22.73
C ALA A 20 4.49 -5.20 -21.49
N GLN A 21 3.79 -5.02 -20.37
CA GLN A 21 4.38 -4.70 -19.07
C GLN A 21 5.27 -5.85 -18.58
N LEU A 22 4.79 -7.09 -18.62
CA LEU A 22 5.57 -8.26 -18.24
C LEU A 22 6.78 -8.45 -19.16
N GLN A 23 6.66 -8.17 -20.46
CA GLN A 23 7.77 -8.27 -21.41
C GLN A 23 8.95 -7.36 -21.02
N ALA A 24 8.70 -6.24 -20.34
CA ALA A 24 9.79 -5.40 -19.81
C ALA A 24 10.54 -6.13 -18.69
N CYS A 25 9.82 -6.79 -17.77
CA CYS A 25 10.42 -7.61 -16.71
C CYS A 25 11.20 -8.80 -17.28
N VAL A 26 10.67 -9.47 -18.30
CA VAL A 26 11.37 -10.56 -19.02
C VAL A 26 12.71 -10.07 -19.58
N LYS A 27 12.72 -8.92 -20.28
CA LYS A 27 13.96 -8.34 -20.83
C LYS A 27 14.98 -7.96 -19.77
N LEU A 28 14.53 -7.51 -18.59
CA LEU A 28 15.43 -7.25 -17.47
C LEU A 28 16.00 -8.56 -16.89
N ALA A 29 15.16 -9.59 -16.78
CA ALA A 29 15.60 -10.90 -16.30
C ALA A 29 16.66 -11.54 -17.21
N GLU A 30 16.57 -11.37 -18.54
CA GLU A 30 17.58 -11.78 -19.51
C GLU A 30 18.94 -11.09 -19.30
N GLN A 31 18.93 -9.91 -18.66
CA GLN A 31 20.14 -9.15 -18.26
C GLN A 31 20.61 -9.47 -16.83
N GLY A 32 19.99 -10.44 -16.16
CA GLY A 32 20.31 -10.83 -14.78
C GLY A 32 19.67 -9.94 -13.71
N ILE A 33 18.73 -9.06 -14.09
CA ILE A 33 18.03 -8.17 -13.15
C ILE A 33 16.59 -8.67 -13.00
N ASN A 34 16.28 -9.23 -11.84
CA ASN A 34 14.91 -9.69 -11.54
C ASN A 34 14.10 -8.57 -10.92
N VAL A 35 13.08 -8.11 -11.65
CA VAL A 35 12.06 -7.17 -11.16
C VAL A 35 10.70 -7.84 -11.31
N ILE A 36 9.95 -7.84 -10.24
CA ILE A 36 8.65 -8.53 -10.15
C ILE A 36 7.53 -7.52 -10.41
N PRO A 37 6.61 -7.79 -11.35
CA PRO A 37 5.49 -6.91 -11.62
C PRO A 37 4.43 -7.00 -10.51
N VAL A 38 3.86 -5.85 -10.14
CA VAL A 38 2.68 -5.72 -9.30
C VAL A 38 1.62 -5.00 -10.14
N TRP A 39 0.65 -5.74 -10.68
CA TRP A 39 -0.43 -5.14 -11.47
C TRP A 39 -1.43 -4.47 -10.56
N ASN A 40 -1.69 -3.19 -10.78
CA ASN A 40 -2.60 -2.40 -9.95
C ASN A 40 -3.72 -1.74 -10.75
N LYS A 41 -4.86 -1.56 -10.10
CA LYS A 41 -5.98 -0.78 -10.60
C LYS A 41 -6.96 -0.45 -9.47
N SER A 42 -7.23 0.83 -9.30
CA SER A 42 -8.11 1.30 -8.24
C SER A 42 -9.60 1.06 -8.51
N ASN A 43 -10.41 1.06 -7.46
CA ASN A 43 -11.87 0.98 -7.58
C ASN A 43 -12.45 2.14 -8.42
N ARG A 44 -11.85 3.33 -8.34
CA ARG A 44 -12.20 4.49 -9.18
C ARG A 44 -12.03 4.19 -10.66
N GLU A 45 -10.90 3.58 -11.04
CA GLU A 45 -10.62 3.22 -12.43
C GLU A 45 -11.53 2.09 -12.93
N HIS A 46 -11.79 1.08 -12.10
CA HIS A 46 -12.77 0.02 -12.42
C HIS A 46 -14.15 0.60 -12.69
N SER A 47 -14.62 1.49 -11.81
CA SER A 47 -15.92 2.14 -11.94
C SER A 47 -16.00 3.00 -13.21
N PHE A 48 -14.91 3.70 -13.55
CA PHE A 48 -14.85 4.59 -14.72
C PHE A 48 -15.00 3.85 -16.04
N ILE A 49 -14.40 2.66 -16.18
CA ILE A 49 -14.44 1.87 -17.43
C ILE A 49 -15.46 0.72 -17.40
N GLY A 50 -16.15 0.51 -16.28
CA GLY A 50 -17.13 -0.57 -16.13
C GLY A 50 -16.49 -1.97 -16.09
N SER A 51 -15.33 -2.11 -15.44
CA SER A 51 -14.66 -3.41 -15.26
C SER A 51 -14.67 -3.82 -13.78
N GLU A 52 -14.42 -5.10 -13.53
CA GLU A 52 -14.32 -5.67 -12.18
C GLU A 52 -12.86 -5.99 -11.82
N PRO A 53 -12.50 -6.01 -10.50
CA PRO A 53 -11.14 -6.31 -10.04
C PRO A 53 -10.56 -7.61 -10.59
N GLN A 54 -11.37 -8.66 -10.72
CA GLN A 54 -10.96 -9.95 -11.29
C GLN A 54 -10.31 -9.81 -12.68
N SER A 55 -10.71 -8.80 -13.46
CA SER A 55 -10.16 -8.58 -14.82
C SER A 55 -8.66 -8.27 -14.82
N VAL A 56 -8.11 -7.70 -13.75
CA VAL A 56 -6.66 -7.45 -13.63
C VAL A 56 -5.93 -8.76 -13.38
N TYR A 57 -6.44 -9.59 -12.48
CA TYR A 57 -5.89 -10.91 -12.22
C TYR A 57 -5.88 -11.77 -13.48
N ASP A 58 -7.02 -11.85 -14.20
CA ASP A 58 -7.16 -12.64 -15.42
C ASP A 58 -6.17 -12.18 -16.50
N ALA A 59 -5.98 -10.87 -16.67
CA ALA A 59 -5.03 -10.31 -17.63
C ALA A 59 -3.57 -10.60 -17.24
N ALA A 60 -3.24 -10.52 -15.95
CA ALA A 60 -1.92 -10.85 -15.41
C ALA A 60 -1.61 -12.35 -15.61
N GLU A 61 -2.53 -13.23 -15.21
CA GLU A 61 -2.39 -14.69 -15.38
C GLU A 61 -2.20 -15.07 -16.84
N ALA A 62 -3.00 -14.50 -17.73
CA ALA A 62 -2.87 -14.73 -19.18
C ALA A 62 -1.50 -14.27 -19.72
N ALA A 63 -0.99 -13.13 -19.26
CA ALA A 63 0.33 -12.62 -19.66
C ALA A 63 1.46 -13.53 -19.15
N VAL A 64 1.38 -13.98 -17.89
CA VAL A 64 2.31 -14.92 -17.26
C VAL A 64 2.38 -16.23 -18.07
N ALA A 65 1.22 -16.80 -18.38
CA ALA A 65 1.13 -18.03 -19.17
C ALA A 65 1.70 -17.84 -20.61
N ALA A 66 1.33 -16.75 -21.27
CA ALA A 66 1.73 -16.47 -22.66
C ALA A 66 3.24 -16.25 -22.83
N LEU A 67 3.90 -15.65 -21.81
CA LEU A 67 5.33 -15.35 -21.85
C LEU A 67 6.19 -16.40 -21.13
N GLY A 68 5.58 -17.43 -20.54
CA GLY A 68 6.29 -18.47 -19.78
C GLY A 68 7.05 -17.91 -18.58
N TRP A 69 6.50 -16.89 -17.92
CA TRP A 69 7.12 -16.29 -16.75
C TRP A 69 7.09 -17.23 -15.55
N ASP A 70 8.25 -17.55 -14.99
CA ASP A 70 8.45 -18.54 -13.94
C ASP A 70 8.80 -17.92 -12.56
N LYS A 71 8.72 -16.58 -12.45
CA LYS A 71 8.99 -15.85 -11.21
C LYS A 71 7.71 -15.37 -10.55
N GLY A 72 7.83 -14.72 -9.37
CA GLY A 72 6.72 -14.10 -8.70
C GLY A 72 6.00 -13.03 -9.53
N TRP A 73 4.79 -12.74 -9.16
CA TRP A 73 3.97 -11.62 -9.63
C TRP A 73 2.84 -11.37 -8.64
N HIS A 74 2.36 -10.15 -8.59
CA HIS A 74 1.32 -9.74 -7.65
C HIS A 74 0.22 -8.95 -8.36
N VAL A 75 -0.95 -8.94 -7.73
CA VAL A 75 -2.08 -8.09 -8.12
C VAL A 75 -2.47 -7.25 -6.91
N ASP A 76 -2.37 -5.95 -7.07
CA ASP A 76 -2.66 -4.98 -6.03
C ASP A 76 -4.12 -4.51 -6.09
N ALA A 77 -4.75 -4.56 -4.93
CA ALA A 77 -5.98 -3.85 -4.62
C ALA A 77 -5.66 -2.38 -4.33
N ASP A 78 -5.50 -1.60 -5.37
CA ASP A 78 -4.98 -0.24 -5.36
C ASP A 78 -5.97 0.75 -4.72
N HIS A 79 -5.52 1.47 -3.69
CA HIS A 79 -6.31 2.47 -2.95
C HIS A 79 -7.67 1.93 -2.43
N ILE A 80 -7.60 0.86 -1.62
CA ILE A 80 -8.81 0.28 -1.02
C ILE A 80 -9.11 0.85 0.36
N ASN A 81 -10.39 0.84 0.71
CA ASN A 81 -10.94 1.18 2.02
C ASN A 81 -11.97 0.14 2.45
N MET A 82 -12.63 0.33 3.60
CA MET A 82 -13.63 -0.62 4.10
C MET A 82 -14.81 -0.84 3.17
N ASP A 83 -15.17 0.14 2.33
CA ASP A 83 -16.30 0.02 1.39
C ASP A 83 -15.95 -0.78 0.13
N THR A 84 -14.65 -0.93 -0.17
CA THR A 84 -14.18 -1.49 -1.44
C THR A 84 -13.39 -2.79 -1.30
N VAL A 85 -12.75 -3.04 -0.15
CA VAL A 85 -11.81 -4.14 0.07
C VAL A 85 -12.38 -5.52 -0.28
N ASP A 86 -13.64 -5.79 0.01
CA ASP A 86 -14.27 -7.10 -0.22
C ASP A 86 -14.29 -7.51 -1.70
N LYS A 87 -14.29 -6.55 -2.62
CA LYS A 87 -14.26 -6.81 -4.06
C LYS A 87 -12.92 -7.42 -4.51
N TYR A 88 -11.86 -7.20 -3.74
CA TYR A 88 -10.49 -7.56 -4.08
C TYR A 88 -9.97 -8.81 -3.37
N LEU A 89 -10.60 -9.24 -2.28
CA LEU A 89 -10.13 -10.37 -1.48
C LEU A 89 -9.88 -11.65 -2.28
N GLY A 90 -10.68 -11.89 -3.32
CA GLY A 90 -10.59 -13.09 -4.16
C GLY A 90 -9.55 -13.03 -5.27
N CYS A 91 -9.10 -11.85 -5.67
CA CYS A 91 -8.29 -11.65 -6.88
C CYS A 91 -7.01 -10.83 -6.66
N SER A 92 -6.74 -10.36 -5.45
CA SER A 92 -5.53 -9.63 -5.11
C SER A 92 -4.77 -10.30 -3.99
N ASP A 93 -3.46 -10.17 -3.99
CA ASP A 93 -2.55 -10.64 -2.94
C ASP A 93 -1.69 -9.49 -2.36
N PHE A 94 -1.79 -8.32 -2.95
CA PHE A 94 -1.23 -7.05 -2.48
C PHE A 94 -2.39 -6.06 -2.23
N PHE A 95 -2.33 -5.28 -1.15
CA PHE A 95 -3.39 -4.36 -0.75
C PHE A 95 -2.81 -3.01 -0.34
N THR A 96 -3.05 -1.99 -1.15
CA THR A 96 -2.74 -0.60 -0.83
C THR A 96 -3.91 0.02 -0.08
N ILE A 97 -3.79 0.03 1.24
CA ILE A 97 -4.81 0.54 2.17
C ILE A 97 -4.75 2.07 2.16
N ASP A 98 -5.80 2.70 1.67
CA ASP A 98 -5.92 4.16 1.60
C ASP A 98 -6.66 4.72 2.82
N VAL A 99 -5.97 5.58 3.56
CA VAL A 99 -6.49 6.24 4.75
C VAL A 99 -6.30 7.76 4.74
N ALA A 100 -6.05 8.34 3.56
CA ALA A 100 -5.86 9.79 3.40
C ALA A 100 -7.02 10.61 3.97
N ASP A 101 -8.25 10.17 3.77
CA ASP A 101 -9.46 10.84 4.29
C ASP A 101 -9.53 10.93 5.82
N PHE A 102 -8.75 10.13 6.54
CA PHE A 102 -8.72 10.10 8.01
C PHE A 102 -7.61 10.97 8.60
N ILE A 103 -6.71 11.51 7.79
CA ILE A 103 -5.64 12.41 8.23
C ILE A 103 -6.25 13.73 8.72
N GLY A 104 -5.82 14.18 9.89
CA GLY A 104 -6.34 15.39 10.54
C GLY A 104 -7.69 15.19 11.24
N GLN A 105 -8.31 14.01 11.16
CA GLN A 105 -9.47 13.69 11.98
C GLN A 105 -9.05 13.42 13.42
N THR A 106 -9.90 13.81 14.36
CA THR A 106 -9.62 13.65 15.80
C THR A 106 -9.52 12.18 16.19
N PRO A 107 -8.40 11.74 16.78
CA PRO A 107 -8.28 10.40 17.34
C PRO A 107 -9.27 10.16 18.49
N GLU A 108 -9.65 8.91 18.72
CA GLU A 108 -10.61 8.54 19.75
C GLU A 108 -9.99 8.60 21.16
N GLY A 109 -10.76 9.14 22.13
CA GLY A 109 -10.41 9.14 23.54
C GLY A 109 -9.04 9.76 23.83
N ASP A 110 -8.24 9.07 24.67
CA ASP A 110 -6.91 9.50 25.10
C ASP A 110 -5.78 8.91 24.20
N ALA A 111 -6.08 8.58 22.93
CA ALA A 111 -5.14 7.89 22.04
C ALA A 111 -3.83 8.68 21.86
N VAL A 112 -3.87 10.00 21.73
CA VAL A 112 -2.69 10.86 21.59
C VAL A 112 -1.83 10.78 22.86
N ALA A 113 -2.42 10.98 24.03
CA ALA A 113 -1.69 10.90 25.31
C ALA A 113 -1.09 9.51 25.51
N GLY A 114 -1.89 8.47 25.26
CA GLY A 114 -1.43 7.08 25.35
C GLY A 114 -0.30 6.73 24.37
N PHE A 115 -0.29 7.30 23.18
CA PHE A 115 0.80 7.15 22.22
C PHE A 115 2.09 7.80 22.75
N VAL A 116 2.01 9.05 23.17
CA VAL A 116 3.17 9.79 23.68
C VAL A 116 3.77 9.14 24.93
N GLU A 117 2.93 8.62 25.82
CA GLU A 117 3.40 7.89 27.00
C GLU A 117 4.11 6.57 26.67
N LYS A 118 3.68 5.88 25.62
CA LYS A 118 4.27 4.62 25.17
C LYS A 118 5.57 4.80 24.38
N HIS A 119 5.79 5.99 23.81
CA HIS A 119 6.89 6.28 22.90
C HIS A 119 7.76 7.45 23.39
N PRO A 120 8.30 7.40 24.63
CA PRO A 120 9.16 8.45 25.16
C PRO A 120 10.45 8.62 24.34
N GLU A 121 10.87 7.61 23.59
CA GLU A 121 12.04 7.62 22.70
C GLU A 121 11.91 8.60 21.53
N LEU A 122 10.71 9.06 21.21
CA LEU A 122 10.46 10.06 20.18
C LEU A 122 10.71 11.49 20.65
N ILE A 123 10.91 11.70 21.97
CA ILE A 123 11.07 13.04 22.58
C ILE A 123 12.53 13.27 22.93
N GLY A 124 13.04 14.47 22.64
CA GLY A 124 14.41 14.85 22.92
C GLY A 124 15.28 14.85 21.67
N SER A 125 16.58 14.59 21.85
CA SER A 125 17.53 14.57 20.74
C SER A 125 17.50 13.22 20.04
N VAL A 126 16.93 13.17 18.84
CA VAL A 126 16.78 11.96 18.01
C VAL A 126 17.80 11.98 16.90
N THR A 127 18.64 10.93 16.83
CA THR A 127 19.62 10.74 15.76
C THR A 127 19.07 9.75 14.72
N ILE A 128 19.12 10.14 13.44
CA ILE A 128 18.71 9.30 12.33
C ILE A 128 19.97 8.91 11.53
N GLU A 129 20.17 7.64 11.28
CA GLU A 129 21.32 7.16 10.50
C GLU A 129 21.30 7.78 9.08
N GLY A 130 22.43 8.36 8.66
CA GLY A 130 22.56 9.05 7.38
C GLY A 130 22.20 10.55 7.40
N ILE A 131 21.78 11.09 8.55
CA ILE A 131 21.56 12.52 8.77
C ILE A 131 22.56 13.05 9.79
N ASP A 132 23.36 14.06 9.40
CA ASP A 132 24.49 14.53 10.20
C ASP A 132 24.10 15.22 11.53
N ALA A 133 22.96 15.90 11.55
CA ALA A 133 22.49 16.64 12.72
C ALA A 133 21.32 15.93 13.42
N PRO A 134 21.32 15.82 14.75
CA PRO A 134 20.17 15.31 15.48
C PRO A 134 18.99 16.28 15.39
N PHE A 135 17.78 15.74 15.55
CA PHE A 135 16.55 16.51 15.68
C PHE A 135 16.20 16.66 17.16
N ASP A 136 15.97 17.88 17.61
CA ASP A 136 15.39 18.14 18.93
C ASP A 136 13.87 18.18 18.81
N ILE A 137 13.25 17.07 19.23
CA ILE A 137 11.81 16.84 19.10
C ILE A 137 11.14 17.11 20.46
N SER A 138 10.22 18.07 20.50
CA SER A 138 9.46 18.37 21.72
C SER A 138 8.26 17.41 21.89
N ARG A 139 7.75 17.31 23.11
CA ARG A 139 6.52 16.57 23.42
C ARG A 139 5.34 17.12 22.60
N GLU A 140 5.21 18.44 22.55
CA GLU A 140 4.13 19.13 21.82
C GLU A 140 4.15 18.79 20.33
N TYR A 141 5.34 18.67 19.73
CA TYR A 141 5.48 18.25 18.34
C TYR A 141 5.00 16.80 18.14
N VAL A 142 5.36 15.88 19.03
CA VAL A 142 4.88 14.49 18.98
C VAL A 142 3.37 14.43 19.16
N GLU A 143 2.79 15.23 20.06
CA GLU A 143 1.34 15.32 20.26
C GLU A 143 0.62 15.87 19.01
N GLU A 144 1.19 16.87 18.34
CA GLU A 144 0.65 17.43 17.10
C GLU A 144 0.65 16.39 15.99
N VAL A 145 1.78 15.71 15.74
CA VAL A 145 1.90 14.65 14.73
C VAL A 145 0.97 13.48 15.04
N ALA A 146 0.93 13.03 16.31
CA ALA A 146 0.02 11.98 16.73
C ALA A 146 -1.45 12.39 16.53
N GLY A 147 -1.80 13.63 16.87
CA GLY A 147 -3.13 14.18 16.65
C GLY A 147 -3.55 14.18 15.18
N LYS A 148 -2.59 14.41 14.28
CA LYS A 148 -2.82 14.41 12.83
C LYS A 148 -3.02 13.02 12.25
N TYR A 149 -2.26 12.02 12.70
CA TYR A 149 -2.17 10.74 12.00
C TYR A 149 -2.81 9.54 12.71
N LEU A 150 -2.99 9.56 14.04
CA LEU A 150 -3.42 8.36 14.79
C LEU A 150 -4.81 7.85 14.35
N ARG A 151 -5.72 8.70 13.91
CA ARG A 151 -7.03 8.26 13.41
C ARG A 151 -6.86 7.47 12.10
N ALA A 152 -6.00 7.94 11.20
CA ALA A 152 -5.67 7.24 9.96
C ALA A 152 -4.99 5.87 10.25
N VAL A 153 -4.04 5.83 11.16
CA VAL A 153 -3.37 4.59 11.57
C VAL A 153 -4.36 3.58 12.17
N ALA A 154 -5.29 4.04 12.99
CA ALA A 154 -6.33 3.18 13.57
C ALA A 154 -7.24 2.57 12.49
N GLU A 155 -7.62 3.37 11.49
CA GLU A 155 -8.41 2.90 10.36
C GLU A 155 -7.64 1.88 9.50
N ALA A 156 -6.37 2.17 9.17
CA ALA A 156 -5.51 1.23 8.46
C ALA A 156 -5.45 -0.12 9.19
N GLY A 157 -5.29 -0.11 10.52
CA GLY A 157 -5.33 -1.31 11.35
C GLY A 157 -6.67 -2.04 11.31
N THR A 158 -7.78 -1.33 11.14
CA THR A 158 -9.12 -1.93 11.01
C THR A 158 -9.25 -2.65 9.66
N ILE A 159 -8.85 -2.01 8.58
CA ILE A 159 -8.86 -2.60 7.23
C ILE A 159 -7.90 -3.81 7.18
N TYR A 160 -6.68 -3.67 7.71
CA TYR A 160 -5.71 -4.76 7.79
C TYR A 160 -6.30 -6.02 8.46
N ARG A 161 -6.90 -5.87 9.65
CA ARG A 161 -7.53 -6.98 10.37
C ARG A 161 -8.70 -7.59 9.61
N HIS A 162 -9.44 -6.78 8.85
CA HIS A 162 -10.48 -7.30 7.99
C HIS A 162 -9.91 -8.20 6.88
N ILE A 163 -8.82 -7.76 6.21
CA ILE A 163 -8.13 -8.57 5.21
C ILE A 163 -7.58 -9.86 5.86
N GLU A 164 -6.87 -9.74 6.99
CA GLU A 164 -6.28 -10.85 7.73
C GLU A 164 -7.30 -11.91 8.15
N SER A 165 -8.53 -11.50 8.50
CA SER A 165 -9.61 -12.43 8.85
C SER A 165 -10.19 -13.19 7.67
N ASN A 166 -9.92 -12.77 6.44
CA ASN A 166 -10.46 -13.35 5.20
C ASN A 166 -9.38 -13.95 4.29
N LYS A 167 -8.09 -13.72 4.58
CA LYS A 167 -6.98 -14.13 3.73
C LYS A 167 -5.74 -14.42 4.55
N ASP A 168 -5.21 -15.64 4.43
CA ASP A 168 -4.09 -16.13 5.25
C ASP A 168 -2.73 -15.52 4.86
N ASP A 169 -2.55 -15.14 3.59
CA ASP A 169 -1.25 -14.70 3.06
C ASP A 169 -1.43 -13.55 2.07
N PHE A 170 -0.91 -12.38 2.42
CA PHE A 170 -1.01 -11.16 1.63
C PHE A 170 0.11 -10.17 1.98
N ILE A 171 0.27 -9.16 1.13
CA ILE A 171 1.12 -8.00 1.35
C ILE A 171 0.22 -6.80 1.63
N ALA A 172 0.57 -6.00 2.63
CA ALA A 172 -0.13 -4.75 2.93
C ALA A 172 0.81 -3.56 2.80
N GLU A 173 0.34 -2.54 2.12
CA GLU A 173 0.89 -1.21 2.05
C GLU A 173 -0.13 -0.22 2.62
N VAL A 174 0.32 0.87 3.23
CA VAL A 174 -0.56 1.95 3.71
C VAL A 174 -0.25 3.20 2.93
N SER A 175 -1.25 3.74 2.24
CA SER A 175 -1.17 5.00 1.54
C SER A 175 -1.78 6.13 2.37
N MET A 176 -1.06 7.23 2.46
CA MET A 176 -1.46 8.48 3.11
C MET A 176 -1.24 9.68 2.17
N ASP A 177 -1.28 9.46 0.87
CA ASP A 177 -1.13 10.47 -0.17
C ASP A 177 -2.48 11.14 -0.54
N GLU A 178 -2.44 12.04 -1.50
CA GLU A 178 -3.62 12.78 -1.99
C GLU A 178 -4.36 13.58 -0.90
N THR A 179 -3.66 14.10 0.11
CA THR A 179 -4.26 14.95 1.15
C THR A 179 -4.52 16.37 0.66
N ASP A 180 -5.57 17.03 1.18
CA ASP A 180 -5.95 18.40 0.82
C ASP A 180 -4.94 19.47 1.28
N ALA A 181 -4.04 19.12 2.21
CA ALA A 181 -3.01 20.01 2.75
C ALA A 181 -1.63 19.33 2.71
N PRO A 182 -0.53 20.13 2.63
CA PRO A 182 0.83 19.59 2.75
C PRO A 182 1.00 18.80 4.06
N GLN A 183 1.69 17.68 3.94
CA GLN A 183 2.01 16.80 5.07
C GLN A 183 3.32 17.21 5.73
#